data_a86a881badb595450256bab63ad7d7eb
#
_entry.id   a86a881badb595450256bab63ad7d7eb
#
_cell.length_a   1.000
_cell.length_b   1.000
_cell.length_c   1.000
_cell.angle_alpha   90.00
_cell.angle_beta   90.00
_cell.angle_gamma   90.00
#
_symmetry.space_group_name_H-M   'P 1'
#
loop_
_entity.id
_entity.type
_entity.pdbx_description
1 polymer ?
#
loop_
_entity_poly.entity_id
_entity_poly.type
_entity_poly.pdbx_seq_one_letter_code
_entity_poly.pdbx_strand_id
1 'polypeptide(L)'
;MSSRPSISPRLYRLATAILVVLAVTPVGALGQERALERRVPTSPNELRLSYAPVVQRAAPAVVNVYAAKTVAVRNNRLLDDPIFRRFFGVPDGPGGPGEQVLRSLGSGVLVDATGLVVTNNHVIEGADQVKVSLSDKREFEAEMVLKDSRSDLAVLRIKAQNERFPALEFADSDALAVGDVVLAIGNPFAIGQTVTHGIVSAVARTQVGITDYQFFIQTDAAINPGNSGGALVDLGGRLVGINTAIFSRSGGSQGIGFAIPANMVRVVVASARSGGSVVKRPWLGAKLQAVTPEIAESLGLKRPSGALIASLTPASPAARAGLKTSDLIIAIDGQVVEDANAFDYRFATKVIGGSAKLAVMRAGREVSLNVALEAAPEMPHEELVIASSSPFQGAKVSNLSPALADDLRLDPTVQGVVIVDIANGSPAQTLGFKRGDLVLSVNNAKIAKTRDLERVAGQQSRRWSITIVRGGQQMSVEFRG
;
A
#
# COMPACT_ATOMS: atom_id res chain seq x y z
N MET A 1 -47.34 89.91 -34.30
CA MET A 1 -46.38 89.19 -35.12
C MET A 1 -45.15 88.96 -34.34
N SER A 2 -45.02 87.78 -33.77
CA SER A 2 -43.79 87.37 -33.06
C SER A 2 -43.89 85.87 -32.80
N SER A 3 -43.14 85.12 -33.52
CA SER A 3 -43.01 83.69 -33.47
C SER A 3 -42.16 83.18 -32.31
N ARG A 4 -42.68 82.32 -31.45
CA ARG A 4 -41.93 81.59 -30.44
C ARG A 4 -41.39 80.27 -31.05
N PRO A 5 -40.16 79.89 -30.85
CA PRO A 5 -39.67 78.57 -31.22
C PRO A 5 -40.01 77.51 -30.14
N SER A 6 -40.57 76.40 -30.58
CA SER A 6 -40.87 75.24 -29.76
C SER A 6 -39.58 74.44 -29.47
N ILE A 7 -39.32 74.14 -28.21
CA ILE A 7 -38.26 73.26 -27.74
C ILE A 7 -38.79 71.84 -27.67
N SER A 8 -38.20 70.96 -28.45
CA SER A 8 -38.59 69.55 -28.53
C SER A 8 -38.12 68.71 -27.31
N PRO A 9 -38.92 67.75 -26.83
CA PRO A 9 -38.61 66.91 -25.65
C PRO A 9 -37.79 65.69 -26.05
N ARG A 10 -36.52 65.85 -26.36
CA ARG A 10 -35.62 64.72 -26.66
C ARG A 10 -34.42 64.56 -25.74
N LEU A 11 -34.34 65.27 -24.63
CA LEU A 11 -33.17 65.26 -23.73
C LEU A 11 -33.36 64.57 -22.36
N TYR A 12 -34.49 63.89 -22.14
CA TYR A 12 -34.73 63.18 -20.86
C TYR A 12 -34.69 61.66 -20.95
N ARG A 13 -34.17 61.08 -22.02
CA ARG A 13 -34.07 59.59 -22.14
C ARG A 13 -32.62 59.04 -22.13
N LEU A 14 -31.62 59.84 -21.82
CA LEU A 14 -30.23 59.37 -21.78
C LEU A 14 -29.60 59.33 -20.37
N ALA A 15 -30.38 59.65 -19.33
CA ALA A 15 -29.87 59.63 -17.95
C ALA A 15 -30.28 58.42 -17.10
N THR A 16 -31.05 57.48 -17.65
CA THR A 16 -31.55 56.31 -16.89
C THR A 16 -30.98 54.95 -17.36
N ALA A 17 -30.01 54.98 -18.27
CA ALA A 17 -29.43 53.72 -18.79
C ALA A 17 -27.99 53.40 -18.30
N ILE A 18 -27.44 54.14 -17.33
CA ILE A 18 -26.05 53.96 -16.83
C ILE A 18 -25.99 53.40 -15.40
N LEU A 19 -27.10 52.95 -14.80
CA LEU A 19 -27.09 52.49 -13.38
C LEU A 19 -27.51 51.05 -13.16
N VAL A 20 -27.34 50.16 -14.12
CA VAL A 20 -27.67 48.69 -13.96
C VAL A 20 -26.57 47.79 -14.57
N VAL A 21 -25.31 48.21 -14.60
CA VAL A 21 -24.18 47.34 -15.01
C VAL A 21 -23.05 47.38 -13.95
N LEU A 22 -23.40 47.27 -12.68
CA LEU A 22 -22.41 47.14 -11.64
C LEU A 22 -22.94 46.29 -10.48
N ALA A 23 -23.14 45.02 -10.69
CA ALA A 23 -23.18 43.97 -9.63
C ALA A 23 -23.41 42.59 -10.26
N VAL A 24 -22.50 42.09 -11.06
CA VAL A 24 -22.28 40.63 -11.16
C VAL A 24 -20.76 40.43 -11.17
N THR A 25 -20.15 40.53 -10.01
CA THR A 25 -18.87 39.88 -9.77
C THR A 25 -19.13 38.39 -9.71
N PRO A 26 -18.53 37.55 -10.54
CA PRO A 26 -18.55 36.14 -10.30
C PRO A 26 -17.71 35.84 -9.05
N VAL A 27 -18.38 35.57 -7.92
CA VAL A 27 -17.80 34.84 -6.80
C VAL A 27 -17.59 33.41 -7.31
N GLY A 28 -16.41 33.12 -7.77
CA GLY A 28 -16.06 31.82 -8.35
C GLY A 28 -14.56 31.67 -8.58
N ALA A 29 -13.74 32.25 -7.69
CA ALA A 29 -12.34 31.86 -7.57
C ALA A 29 -12.23 30.79 -6.48
N LEU A 30 -12.88 29.64 -6.67
CA LEU A 30 -12.42 28.40 -6.06
C LEU A 30 -11.02 28.15 -6.63
N GLY A 31 -10.03 28.10 -5.73
CA GLY A 31 -8.64 27.96 -6.10
C GLY A 31 -8.41 26.79 -7.06
N GLN A 32 -8.16 27.11 -8.30
CA GLN A 32 -7.44 26.20 -9.16
C GLN A 32 -6.08 25.98 -8.48
N GLU A 33 -5.86 24.80 -7.93
CA GLU A 33 -4.50 24.33 -7.65
C GLU A 33 -3.69 24.59 -8.91
N ARG A 34 -2.80 25.57 -8.85
CA ARG A 34 -1.82 25.80 -9.91
C ARG A 34 -0.98 24.54 -9.97
N ALA A 35 -1.22 23.68 -10.94
CA ALA A 35 -0.29 22.64 -11.31
C ALA A 35 1.08 23.29 -11.42
N LEU A 36 2.07 22.74 -10.69
CA LEU A 36 3.45 23.23 -10.76
C LEU A 36 3.88 23.18 -12.23
N GLU A 37 4.20 24.36 -12.79
CA GLU A 37 4.62 24.46 -14.18
C GLU A 37 6.01 23.79 -14.32
N ARG A 38 6.04 22.68 -15.05
CA ARG A 38 7.27 21.94 -15.31
C ARG A 38 8.03 22.66 -16.41
N ARG A 39 9.15 23.29 -16.07
CA ARG A 39 10.04 23.94 -17.05
C ARG A 39 11.50 23.70 -16.69
N VAL A 40 12.33 23.68 -17.71
CA VAL A 40 13.79 23.60 -17.53
C VAL A 40 14.31 24.96 -17.07
N PRO A 41 15.25 25.02 -16.10
CA PRO A 41 15.91 26.26 -15.72
C PRO A 41 16.54 26.94 -16.94
N THR A 42 16.24 28.22 -17.14
CA THR A 42 16.69 29.00 -18.32
C THR A 42 17.77 30.03 -18.00
N SER A 43 18.10 30.19 -16.70
CA SER A 43 19.12 31.13 -16.28
C SER A 43 20.01 30.60 -15.14
N PRO A 44 21.26 31.06 -15.00
CA PRO A 44 22.12 30.73 -13.87
C PRO A 44 21.52 31.11 -12.50
N ASN A 45 20.63 32.09 -12.45
CA ASN A 45 19.96 32.50 -11.21
C ASN A 45 18.92 31.47 -10.75
N GLU A 46 18.23 30.81 -11.66
CA GLU A 46 17.29 29.71 -11.33
C GLU A 46 18.02 28.50 -10.74
N LEU A 47 19.28 28.26 -11.11
CA LEU A 47 20.14 27.22 -10.55
C LEU A 47 20.68 27.54 -9.15
N ARG A 48 20.62 28.81 -8.72
CA ARG A 48 21.07 29.28 -7.39
C ARG A 48 19.95 29.20 -6.33
N LEU A 49 18.76 28.74 -6.68
CA LEU A 49 17.66 28.61 -5.73
C LEU A 49 17.98 27.53 -4.70
N SER A 50 17.54 27.75 -3.48
CA SER A 50 17.74 26.81 -2.37
C SER A 50 16.47 26.01 -2.10
N TYR A 51 16.62 24.73 -1.71
CA TYR A 51 15.52 23.90 -1.22
C TYR A 51 15.18 24.16 0.27
N ALA A 52 15.91 25.04 0.96
CA ALA A 52 15.69 25.33 2.37
C ALA A 52 14.23 25.68 2.72
N PRO A 53 13.47 26.46 1.92
CA PRO A 53 12.06 26.73 2.22
C PRO A 53 11.17 25.48 2.19
N VAL A 54 11.46 24.52 1.30
CA VAL A 54 10.75 23.23 1.24
C VAL A 54 11.05 22.43 2.50
N VAL A 55 12.33 22.35 2.89
CA VAL A 55 12.78 21.65 4.10
C VAL A 55 12.15 22.24 5.35
N GLN A 56 12.16 23.57 5.49
CA GLN A 56 11.54 24.26 6.64
C GLN A 56 10.07 23.95 6.79
N ARG A 57 9.35 23.72 5.68
CA ARG A 57 7.94 23.35 5.69
C ARG A 57 7.73 21.88 6.03
N ALA A 58 8.51 20.99 5.44
CA ALA A 58 8.27 19.55 5.50
C ALA A 58 8.95 18.88 6.70
N ALA A 59 10.16 19.27 7.05
CA ALA A 59 10.96 18.61 8.06
C ALA A 59 10.31 18.52 9.46
N PRO A 60 9.57 19.54 9.97
CA PRO A 60 8.91 19.44 11.25
C PRO A 60 7.89 18.29 11.37
N ALA A 61 7.31 17.85 10.26
CA ALA A 61 6.36 16.73 10.23
C ALA A 61 7.02 15.36 10.08
N VAL A 62 8.34 15.29 9.89
CA VAL A 62 9.08 14.03 9.85
C VAL A 62 9.64 13.73 11.23
N VAL A 63 9.34 12.55 11.74
CA VAL A 63 9.64 12.13 13.12
C VAL A 63 10.52 10.88 13.13
N ASN A 64 11.15 10.62 14.28
CA ASN A 64 11.85 9.37 14.53
C ASN A 64 10.88 8.36 15.15
N VAL A 65 10.96 7.12 14.69
CA VAL A 65 10.18 6.01 15.24
C VAL A 65 11.14 5.01 15.88
N TYR A 66 10.99 4.82 17.19
CA TYR A 66 11.72 3.84 17.97
C TYR A 66 10.79 2.69 18.30
N ALA A 67 11.14 1.50 17.86
CA ALA A 67 10.41 0.29 18.18
C ALA A 67 11.27 -0.64 19.03
N ALA A 68 10.73 -1.15 20.12
CA ALA A 68 11.41 -2.07 21.02
C ALA A 68 10.67 -3.40 21.06
N LYS A 69 11.41 -4.50 20.94
CA LYS A 69 10.90 -5.87 21.01
C LYS A 69 11.72 -6.66 22.01
N THR A 70 11.05 -7.28 22.98
CA THR A 70 11.67 -8.20 23.93
C THR A 70 11.66 -9.61 23.33
N VAL A 71 12.82 -10.19 23.09
CA VAL A 71 12.94 -11.56 22.57
C VAL A 71 13.66 -12.45 23.58
N ALA A 72 13.07 -13.61 23.89
CA ALA A 72 13.77 -14.66 24.59
C ALA A 72 14.78 -15.30 23.65
N VAL A 73 16.04 -15.39 24.08
CA VAL A 73 17.12 -15.95 23.26
C VAL A 73 16.94 -17.47 23.13
N ARG A 74 16.17 -17.89 22.13
CA ARG A 74 16.14 -19.26 21.64
C ARG A 74 16.15 -19.22 20.12
N ASN A 75 17.32 -19.59 19.52
CA ASN A 75 17.55 -19.86 18.08
C ASN A 75 16.49 -19.23 17.12
N ASN A 76 16.57 -17.93 16.91
CA ASN A 76 15.63 -17.25 16.03
C ASN A 76 16.30 -17.05 14.67
N ARG A 77 15.85 -17.77 13.64
CA ARG A 77 16.36 -17.69 12.25
C ARG A 77 16.31 -16.28 11.63
N LEU A 78 15.49 -15.38 12.17
CA LEU A 78 15.44 -13.98 11.75
C LEU A 78 16.72 -13.21 12.14
N LEU A 79 17.44 -13.67 13.19
CA LEU A 79 18.71 -13.09 13.60
C LEU A 79 19.88 -13.55 12.71
N ASP A 80 19.68 -14.53 11.83
CA ASP A 80 20.68 -15.02 10.88
C ASP A 80 20.69 -14.24 9.57
N ASP A 81 19.66 -13.39 9.31
CA ASP A 81 19.62 -12.53 8.14
C ASP A 81 20.55 -11.33 8.33
N PRO A 82 21.60 -11.17 7.49
CA PRO A 82 22.56 -10.07 7.60
C PRO A 82 21.92 -8.68 7.46
N ILE A 83 20.85 -8.56 6.69
CA ILE A 83 20.10 -7.29 6.51
C ILE A 83 19.34 -6.97 7.79
N PHE A 84 18.67 -7.98 8.37
CA PHE A 84 17.93 -7.85 9.62
C PHE A 84 18.87 -7.49 10.78
N ARG A 85 20.00 -8.19 10.92
CA ARG A 85 21.00 -7.92 11.98
C ARG A 85 21.56 -6.51 11.91
N ARG A 86 21.86 -6.03 10.71
CA ARG A 86 22.39 -4.68 10.48
C ARG A 86 21.33 -3.59 10.71
N PHE A 87 20.07 -3.89 10.38
CA PHE A 87 18.94 -2.97 10.55
C PHE A 87 18.55 -2.82 12.03
N PHE A 88 18.58 -3.91 12.79
CA PHE A 88 18.17 -3.95 14.21
C PHE A 88 19.34 -3.80 15.19
N GLY A 89 20.56 -3.52 14.72
CA GLY A 89 21.73 -3.30 15.59
C GLY A 89 22.05 -4.49 16.48
N VAL A 90 21.83 -5.74 16.00
CA VAL A 90 22.12 -6.96 16.74
C VAL A 90 23.65 -7.12 16.84
N PRO A 91 24.25 -7.13 18.04
CA PRO A 91 25.70 -7.30 18.20
C PRO A 91 26.18 -8.65 17.65
N ASP A 92 27.37 -8.64 17.03
CA ASP A 92 28.05 -9.86 16.64
C ASP A 92 28.67 -10.51 17.90
N GLY A 93 27.97 -11.50 18.46
CA GLY A 93 28.49 -12.26 19.59
C GLY A 93 27.53 -13.33 20.11
N PRO A 94 28.00 -14.44 20.73
CA PRO A 94 27.13 -15.41 21.36
C PRO A 94 26.49 -14.79 22.60
N GLY A 95 25.21 -14.43 22.51
CA GLY A 95 24.44 -13.95 23.65
C GLY A 95 24.20 -15.08 24.66
N GLY A 96 24.48 -14.84 25.95
CA GLY A 96 24.09 -15.71 27.05
C GLY A 96 22.55 -15.82 27.18
N PRO A 97 22.06 -16.80 27.99
CA PRO A 97 20.62 -16.97 28.22
C PRO A 97 20.06 -15.76 28.99
N GLY A 98 19.22 -14.98 28.31
CA GLY A 98 18.56 -13.79 28.86
C GLY A 98 17.60 -13.18 27.85
N GLU A 99 16.68 -12.34 28.30
CA GLU A 99 15.85 -11.52 27.44
C GLU A 99 16.71 -10.42 26.77
N GLN A 100 16.68 -10.34 25.44
CA GLN A 100 17.30 -9.25 24.69
C GLN A 100 16.22 -8.28 24.19
N VAL A 101 16.46 -6.98 24.41
CA VAL A 101 15.61 -5.93 23.83
C VAL A 101 16.22 -5.52 22.50
N LEU A 102 15.60 -5.96 21.41
CA LEU A 102 15.91 -5.49 20.08
C LEU A 102 15.28 -4.12 19.88
N ARG A 103 16.08 -3.17 19.39
CA ARG A 103 15.60 -1.82 19.09
C ARG A 103 15.70 -1.57 17.59
N SER A 104 14.58 -1.25 16.97
CA SER A 104 14.52 -0.76 15.61
C SER A 104 14.43 0.76 15.62
N LEU A 105 15.08 1.38 14.66
CA LEU A 105 14.99 2.81 14.42
C LEU A 105 14.63 3.06 12.97
N GLY A 106 13.60 3.85 12.77
CA GLY A 106 13.18 4.35 11.47
C GLY A 106 12.67 5.78 11.59
N SER A 107 12.06 6.22 10.52
CA SER A 107 11.38 7.51 10.44
C SER A 107 9.88 7.32 10.37
N GLY A 108 9.14 8.41 10.55
CA GLY A 108 7.70 8.47 10.35
C GLY A 108 7.29 9.84 9.83
N VAL A 109 6.08 9.95 9.32
CA VAL A 109 5.50 11.18 8.79
C VAL A 109 4.19 11.47 9.49
N LEU A 110 4.08 12.63 10.11
CA LEU A 110 2.83 13.17 10.63
C LEU A 110 1.92 13.59 9.48
N VAL A 111 0.74 13.01 9.41
CA VAL A 111 -0.23 13.19 8.32
C VAL A 111 -1.51 13.90 8.74
N ASP A 112 -1.64 14.19 10.03
CA ASP A 112 -2.67 15.11 10.54
C ASP A 112 -2.25 15.76 11.86
N ALA A 113 -2.97 16.83 12.22
CA ALA A 113 -2.70 17.61 13.44
C ALA A 113 -3.06 16.91 14.74
N THR A 114 -3.73 15.74 14.69
CA THR A 114 -4.10 14.96 15.88
C THR A 114 -3.04 13.93 16.26
N GLY A 115 -1.91 13.89 15.53
CA GLY A 115 -0.78 13.01 15.82
C GLY A 115 -0.87 11.63 15.17
N LEU A 116 -1.51 11.51 14.01
CA LEU A 116 -1.37 10.31 13.17
C LEU A 116 -0.02 10.33 12.47
N VAL A 117 0.76 9.27 12.66
CA VAL A 117 2.08 9.05 12.05
C VAL A 117 2.00 7.85 11.13
N VAL A 118 2.48 8.00 9.92
CA VAL A 118 2.72 6.88 8.99
C VAL A 118 4.19 6.49 9.04
N THR A 119 4.46 5.21 9.08
CA THR A 119 5.81 4.62 8.96
C THR A 119 5.74 3.33 8.15
N ASN A 120 6.87 2.66 7.93
CA ASN A 120 6.85 1.32 7.34
C ASN A 120 6.46 0.25 8.37
N ASN A 121 5.76 -0.80 7.90
CA ASN A 121 5.39 -1.93 8.75
C ASN A 121 6.63 -2.65 9.29
N HIS A 122 7.65 -2.86 8.45
CA HIS A 122 8.89 -3.53 8.87
C HIS A 122 9.66 -2.77 9.99
N VAL A 123 9.50 -1.44 10.11
CA VAL A 123 10.12 -0.64 11.18
C VAL A 123 9.56 -1.02 12.55
N ILE A 124 8.28 -1.38 12.63
CA ILE A 124 7.58 -1.66 13.89
C ILE A 124 7.18 -3.14 14.03
N GLU A 125 7.63 -4.01 13.14
CA GLU A 125 7.21 -5.41 13.10
C GLU A 125 7.61 -6.16 14.37
N GLY A 126 6.58 -6.67 15.06
CA GLY A 126 6.73 -7.41 16.32
C GLY A 126 7.18 -6.55 17.50
N ALA A 127 7.11 -5.23 17.42
CA ALA A 127 7.43 -4.35 18.55
C ALA A 127 6.37 -4.46 19.65
N ASP A 128 6.84 -4.50 20.90
CA ASP A 128 6.00 -4.45 22.11
C ASP A 128 5.72 -3.01 22.50
N GLN A 129 6.64 -2.09 22.20
CA GLN A 129 6.56 -0.67 22.50
C GLN A 129 7.02 0.18 21.32
N VAL A 130 6.31 1.26 21.04
CA VAL A 130 6.67 2.23 20.03
C VAL A 130 6.69 3.63 20.64
N LYS A 131 7.77 4.37 20.37
CA LYS A 131 7.92 5.78 20.72
C LYS A 131 8.19 6.61 19.48
N VAL A 132 7.70 7.83 19.48
CA VAL A 132 7.92 8.82 18.43
C VAL A 132 8.64 10.02 19.03
N SER A 133 9.73 10.44 18.38
CA SER A 133 10.46 11.67 18.76
C SER A 133 10.36 12.69 17.63
N LEU A 134 9.90 13.88 17.99
CA LEU A 134 9.74 15.01 17.08
C LEU A 134 11.09 15.67 16.75
N SER A 135 11.10 16.55 15.76
CA SER A 135 12.29 17.35 15.38
C SER A 135 12.77 18.28 16.49
N ASP A 136 11.87 18.72 17.39
CA ASP A 136 12.17 19.52 18.58
C ASP A 136 12.61 18.69 19.79
N LYS A 137 12.84 17.39 19.62
CA LYS A 137 13.29 16.40 20.62
C LYS A 137 12.25 16.03 21.67
N ARG A 138 10.99 16.44 21.56
CA ARG A 138 9.90 15.91 22.39
C ARG A 138 9.63 14.47 22.02
N GLU A 139 9.46 13.62 23.04
CA GLU A 139 9.20 12.19 22.84
C GLU A 139 7.80 11.85 23.36
N PHE A 140 7.13 10.98 22.65
CA PHE A 140 5.80 10.52 22.99
C PHE A 140 5.70 9.01 22.82
N GLU A 141 4.91 8.36 23.66
CA GLU A 141 4.45 7.00 23.37
C GLU A 141 3.48 7.05 22.19
N ALA A 142 3.52 6.01 21.39
CA ALA A 142 2.58 5.84 20.30
C ALA A 142 1.94 4.45 20.34
N GLU A 143 0.67 4.40 20.00
CA GLU A 143 -0.06 3.15 19.83
C GLU A 143 -0.18 2.82 18.34
N MET A 144 -0.14 1.54 18.05
CA MET A 144 -0.37 1.04 16.69
C MET A 144 -1.87 1.02 16.40
N VAL A 145 -2.31 1.87 15.45
CA VAL A 145 -3.72 1.97 15.03
C VAL A 145 -4.01 0.91 13.97
N LEU A 146 -3.11 0.79 12.99
CA LEU A 146 -3.28 -0.12 11.86
C LEU A 146 -1.92 -0.51 11.30
N LYS A 147 -1.78 -1.76 10.88
CA LYS A 147 -0.64 -2.25 10.10
C LYS A 147 -1.11 -2.93 8.82
N ASP A 148 -0.39 -2.69 7.76
CA ASP A 148 -0.64 -3.24 6.45
C ASP A 148 0.65 -3.82 5.85
N SER A 149 0.89 -5.09 6.08
CA SER A 149 2.05 -5.78 5.55
C SER A 149 2.04 -5.86 4.02
N ARG A 150 0.87 -5.79 3.39
CA ARG A 150 0.73 -5.84 1.92
C ARG A 150 1.35 -4.63 1.22
N SER A 151 1.29 -3.44 1.85
CA SER A 151 1.91 -2.21 1.33
C SER A 151 3.16 -1.80 2.10
N ASP A 152 3.59 -2.57 3.12
CA ASP A 152 4.65 -2.20 4.07
C ASP A 152 4.40 -0.85 4.75
N LEU A 153 3.15 -0.55 5.12
CA LEU A 153 2.77 0.65 5.84
C LEU A 153 2.19 0.33 7.22
N ALA A 154 2.41 1.23 8.16
CA ALA A 154 1.76 1.21 9.46
C ALA A 154 1.34 2.62 9.87
N VAL A 155 0.23 2.71 10.61
CA VAL A 155 -0.28 3.96 11.17
C VAL A 155 -0.22 3.89 12.69
N LEU A 156 0.43 4.88 13.26
CA LEU A 156 0.59 5.06 14.70
C LEU A 156 -0.22 6.29 15.12
N ARG A 157 -0.64 6.31 16.38
CA ARG A 157 -1.24 7.48 17.04
C ARG A 157 -0.38 7.88 18.22
N ILE A 158 0.06 9.11 18.23
CA ILE A 158 0.77 9.69 19.38
C ILE A 158 -0.19 9.80 20.56
N LYS A 159 0.22 9.32 21.73
CA LYS A 159 -0.52 9.46 22.98
C LYS A 159 -0.22 10.83 23.60
N ALA A 160 -0.96 11.83 23.18
CA ALA A 160 -0.88 13.17 23.75
C ALA A 160 -2.29 13.76 23.90
N GLN A 161 -2.48 14.57 24.95
CA GLN A 161 -3.73 15.28 25.17
C GLN A 161 -3.54 16.77 24.83
N ASN A 162 -4.49 17.33 24.08
CA ASN A 162 -4.54 18.77 23.76
C ASN A 162 -3.32 19.32 23.00
N GLU A 163 -2.56 18.46 22.31
CA GLU A 163 -1.46 18.88 21.46
C GLU A 163 -1.84 18.90 19.98
N ARG A 164 -1.28 19.86 19.25
CA ARG A 164 -1.35 19.92 17.78
C ARG A 164 0.03 19.69 17.18
N PHE A 165 0.07 18.87 16.17
CA PHE A 165 1.29 18.46 15.50
C PHE A 165 1.37 19.06 14.09
N PRO A 166 2.57 19.40 13.59
CA PRO A 166 2.76 19.71 12.18
C PRO A 166 2.39 18.49 11.34
N ALA A 167 1.81 18.71 10.17
CA ALA A 167 1.42 17.60 9.29
C ALA A 167 1.73 17.93 7.84
N LEU A 168 2.10 16.91 7.04
CA LEU A 168 2.28 17.04 5.60
C LEU A 168 0.96 16.84 4.86
N GLU A 169 0.74 17.67 3.86
CA GLU A 169 -0.32 17.47 2.88
C GLU A 169 0.10 16.41 1.85
N PHE A 170 -0.86 15.63 1.37
CA PHE A 170 -0.63 14.64 0.34
C PHE A 170 -0.65 15.28 -1.06
N ALA A 171 0.35 15.01 -1.87
CA ALA A 171 0.28 15.24 -3.31
C ALA A 171 -0.43 14.06 -4.02
N ASP A 172 -0.81 14.25 -5.27
CA ASP A 172 -1.20 13.16 -6.14
C ASP A 172 0.05 12.49 -6.72
N SER A 173 0.38 11.30 -6.22
CA SER A 173 1.57 10.58 -6.68
C SER A 173 1.44 10.02 -8.11
N ASP A 174 0.22 9.92 -8.66
CA ASP A 174 0.02 9.50 -10.05
C ASP A 174 0.29 10.64 -11.04
N ALA A 175 0.36 11.89 -10.54
CA ALA A 175 0.72 13.05 -11.33
C ALA A 175 2.24 13.27 -11.47
N LEU A 176 3.08 12.50 -10.76
CA LEU A 176 4.53 12.58 -10.88
C LEU A 176 5.02 12.16 -12.26
N ALA A 177 6.09 12.82 -12.71
CA ALA A 177 6.79 12.46 -13.93
C ALA A 177 8.28 12.16 -13.63
N VAL A 178 8.88 11.30 -14.45
CA VAL A 178 10.33 11.09 -14.43
C VAL A 178 11.04 12.42 -14.69
N GLY A 179 12.01 12.76 -13.83
CA GLY A 179 12.71 14.03 -13.85
C GLY A 179 12.17 15.08 -12.85
N ASP A 180 11.00 14.88 -12.23
CA ASP A 180 10.53 15.75 -11.16
C ASP A 180 11.49 15.71 -9.97
N VAL A 181 11.86 16.88 -9.44
CA VAL A 181 12.74 16.99 -8.27
C VAL A 181 12.00 16.60 -7.01
N VAL A 182 12.63 15.76 -6.19
CA VAL A 182 12.11 15.31 -4.89
C VAL A 182 13.16 15.41 -3.79
N LEU A 183 12.69 15.59 -2.56
CA LEU A 183 13.53 15.57 -1.37
C LEU A 183 13.14 14.37 -0.50
N ALA A 184 14.11 13.55 -0.12
CA ALA A 184 13.92 12.49 0.85
C ALA A 184 14.35 12.99 2.24
N ILE A 185 13.44 12.90 3.21
CA ILE A 185 13.62 13.40 4.58
C ILE A 185 13.46 12.23 5.54
N GLY A 186 14.42 12.04 6.44
CA GLY A 186 14.40 11.00 7.46
C GLY A 186 15.50 11.21 8.50
N ASN A 187 15.71 10.20 9.36
CA ASN A 187 16.80 10.22 10.36
C ASN A 187 17.69 8.99 10.22
N PRO A 188 18.57 8.95 9.20
CA PRO A 188 19.46 7.82 9.01
C PRO A 188 20.44 7.70 10.19
N PHE A 189 20.68 6.48 10.64
CA PHE A 189 21.67 6.13 11.67
C PHE A 189 21.47 6.83 13.04
N ALA A 190 20.30 7.39 13.32
CA ALA A 190 20.01 8.13 14.57
C ALA A 190 20.93 9.35 14.86
N ILE A 191 21.61 9.87 13.84
CA ILE A 191 22.54 11.00 14.01
C ILE A 191 21.88 12.38 13.85
N GLY A 192 20.58 12.40 13.59
CA GLY A 192 19.78 13.61 13.35
C GLY A 192 19.05 13.59 12.00
N GLN A 193 18.07 14.47 11.88
CA GLN A 193 17.29 14.59 10.66
C GLN A 193 18.19 14.95 9.46
N THR A 194 18.05 14.20 8.39
CA THR A 194 18.83 14.36 7.17
C THR A 194 17.90 14.56 5.99
N VAL A 195 18.32 15.44 5.08
CA VAL A 195 17.62 15.71 3.83
C VAL A 195 18.56 15.38 2.68
N THR A 196 18.09 14.58 1.75
CA THR A 196 18.77 14.32 0.49
C THR A 196 17.88 14.75 -0.66
N HIS A 197 18.46 15.16 -1.79
CA HIS A 197 17.70 15.54 -2.97
C HIS A 197 18.05 14.63 -4.14
N GLY A 198 17.12 14.48 -5.03
CA GLY A 198 17.24 13.75 -6.27
C GLY A 198 16.05 14.03 -7.16
N ILE A 199 15.83 13.13 -8.10
CA ILE A 199 14.69 13.18 -9.01
C ILE A 199 13.88 11.91 -8.92
N VAL A 200 12.67 11.92 -9.44
CA VAL A 200 11.92 10.72 -9.79
C VAL A 200 12.65 10.06 -10.96
N SER A 201 13.34 8.95 -10.70
CA SER A 201 14.08 8.20 -11.73
C SER A 201 13.17 7.27 -12.53
N ALA A 202 12.11 6.77 -11.91
CA ALA A 202 11.03 6.03 -12.56
C ALA A 202 9.76 6.09 -11.71
N VAL A 203 8.63 6.00 -12.39
CA VAL A 203 7.32 5.77 -11.77
C VAL A 203 6.89 4.33 -12.06
N ALA A 204 6.00 3.79 -11.23
CA ALA A 204 5.39 2.48 -11.49
C ALA A 204 6.39 1.29 -11.59
N ARG A 205 7.41 1.23 -10.71
CA ARG A 205 8.28 0.05 -10.65
C ARG A 205 7.55 -1.12 -10.00
N THR A 206 7.26 -2.16 -10.80
CA THR A 206 6.36 -3.25 -10.43
C THR A 206 7.05 -4.58 -10.13
N GLN A 207 8.35 -4.73 -10.30
CA GLN A 207 9.06 -6.01 -10.11
C GLN A 207 10.24 -5.89 -9.13
N VAL A 208 10.00 -5.22 -8.00
CA VAL A 208 11.04 -4.97 -7.00
C VAL A 208 11.11 -6.07 -5.95
N GLY A 209 10.00 -6.81 -5.73
CA GLY A 209 9.95 -7.96 -4.82
C GLY A 209 9.94 -7.62 -3.33
N ILE A 210 9.61 -6.38 -2.95
CA ILE A 210 9.67 -5.89 -1.57
C ILE A 210 8.33 -6.09 -0.85
N THR A 211 7.21 -5.81 -1.52
CA THR A 211 5.86 -5.84 -0.95
C THR A 211 4.89 -6.53 -1.90
N ASP A 212 3.67 -6.71 -1.44
CA ASP A 212 2.58 -7.26 -2.23
C ASP A 212 2.13 -6.31 -3.32
N TYR A 213 1.91 -5.04 -2.98
CA TYR A 213 1.63 -4.01 -3.96
C TYR A 213 2.94 -3.47 -4.51
N GLN A 214 3.39 -4.09 -5.57
CA GLN A 214 4.63 -3.70 -6.26
C GLN A 214 4.36 -2.54 -7.22
N PHE A 215 4.37 -1.34 -6.69
CA PHE A 215 4.24 -0.13 -7.48
C PHE A 215 4.97 1.00 -6.72
N PHE A 216 6.22 1.22 -7.05
CA PHE A 216 7.07 2.15 -6.32
C PHE A 216 7.48 3.35 -7.16
N ILE A 217 7.67 4.49 -6.51
CA ILE A 217 8.43 5.62 -7.03
C ILE A 217 9.90 5.27 -6.83
N GLN A 218 10.67 5.24 -7.92
CA GLN A 218 12.13 5.13 -7.86
C GLN A 218 12.74 6.52 -7.85
N THR A 219 13.72 6.74 -6.98
CA THR A 219 14.48 8.00 -6.88
C THR A 219 15.97 7.72 -6.72
N ASP A 220 16.81 8.65 -7.16
CA ASP A 220 18.24 8.68 -6.89
C ASP A 220 18.61 9.52 -5.65
N ALA A 221 17.62 10.18 -5.03
CA ALA A 221 17.81 10.76 -3.70
C ALA A 221 18.35 9.68 -2.74
N ALA A 222 19.46 9.97 -2.04
CA ALA A 222 20.14 8.98 -1.22
C ALA A 222 19.25 8.54 -0.04
N ILE A 223 18.78 7.30 -0.09
CA ILE A 223 18.05 6.63 0.99
C ILE A 223 19.01 5.67 1.68
N ASN A 224 19.09 5.73 3.00
CA ASN A 224 19.93 4.87 3.83
C ASN A 224 19.11 4.29 4.98
N PRO A 225 19.58 3.22 5.66
CA PRO A 225 18.93 2.68 6.86
C PRO A 225 18.60 3.77 7.87
N GLY A 226 17.34 3.84 8.31
CA GLY A 226 16.78 4.89 9.17
C GLY A 226 15.92 5.92 8.42
N ASN A 227 16.09 6.10 7.10
CA ASN A 227 15.17 6.88 6.28
C ASN A 227 13.84 6.15 5.99
N SER A 228 13.79 4.83 6.17
CA SER A 228 12.56 4.03 6.01
C SER A 228 11.46 4.59 6.91
N GLY A 229 10.26 4.77 6.35
CA GLY A 229 9.14 5.44 6.98
C GLY A 229 9.15 6.96 6.87
N GLY A 230 10.26 7.57 6.44
CA GLY A 230 10.39 9.01 6.22
C GLY A 230 9.70 9.50 4.95
N ALA A 231 9.65 10.82 4.77
CA ALA A 231 8.95 11.46 3.67
C ALA A 231 9.79 11.53 2.39
N LEU A 232 9.17 11.26 1.25
CA LEU A 232 9.57 11.78 -0.03
C LEU A 232 8.61 12.92 -0.39
N VAL A 233 9.13 14.15 -0.61
CA VAL A 233 8.31 15.33 -0.85
C VAL A 233 8.65 16.01 -2.17
N ASP A 234 7.64 16.67 -2.77
CA ASP A 234 7.82 17.53 -3.95
C ASP A 234 8.37 18.92 -3.59
N LEU A 235 8.63 19.76 -4.58
CA LEU A 235 9.07 21.14 -4.38
C LEU A 235 8.01 22.03 -3.71
N GLY A 236 6.75 21.60 -3.63
CA GLY A 236 5.70 22.24 -2.83
C GLY A 236 5.78 21.88 -1.34
N GLY A 237 6.64 20.93 -0.96
CA GLY A 237 6.71 20.36 0.39
C GLY A 237 5.56 19.39 0.71
N ARG A 238 4.88 18.88 -0.31
CA ARG A 238 3.79 17.89 -0.16
C ARG A 238 4.34 16.49 -0.26
N LEU A 239 3.72 15.57 0.48
CA LEU A 239 4.09 14.16 0.52
C LEU A 239 3.76 13.47 -0.80
N VAL A 240 4.76 12.99 -1.53
CA VAL A 240 4.61 12.18 -2.76
C VAL A 240 4.82 10.70 -2.50
N GLY A 241 5.50 10.34 -1.39
CA GLY A 241 5.69 8.94 -1.00
C GLY A 241 6.33 8.76 0.37
N ILE A 242 6.32 7.51 0.85
CA ILE A 242 7.03 7.07 2.06
C ILE A 242 8.26 6.28 1.62
N ASN A 243 9.46 6.73 2.03
CA ASN A 243 10.70 6.02 1.76
C ASN A 243 10.64 4.62 2.40
N THR A 244 10.99 3.55 1.64
CA THR A 244 10.86 2.19 2.18
C THR A 244 12.13 1.37 2.02
N ALA A 245 12.73 1.31 0.84
CA ALA A 245 13.81 0.38 0.56
C ALA A 245 14.85 0.96 -0.39
N ILE A 246 15.99 0.28 -0.47
CA ILE A 246 17.05 0.55 -1.44
C ILE A 246 17.42 -0.74 -2.16
N PHE A 247 17.82 -0.61 -3.41
CA PHE A 247 18.53 -1.69 -4.10
C PHE A 247 20.02 -1.56 -3.80
N SER A 248 20.54 -2.42 -2.92
CA SER A 248 21.93 -2.30 -2.47
C SER A 248 22.53 -3.65 -2.10
N ARG A 249 23.75 -3.88 -2.54
CA ARG A 249 24.57 -5.04 -2.13
C ARG A 249 25.41 -4.76 -0.86
N SER A 250 25.69 -3.49 -0.61
CA SER A 250 26.55 -3.04 0.53
C SER A 250 25.73 -2.53 1.72
N GLY A 251 24.40 -2.40 1.60
CA GLY A 251 23.50 -1.86 2.63
C GLY A 251 23.47 -0.33 2.73
N GLY A 252 24.16 0.39 1.85
CA GLY A 252 24.07 1.86 1.70
C GLY A 252 23.50 2.24 0.35
N SER A 253 23.11 3.53 0.18
CA SER A 253 22.56 4.04 -1.07
C SER A 253 23.55 3.89 -2.23
N GLN A 254 23.05 3.39 -3.36
CA GLN A 254 23.76 3.32 -4.64
C GLN A 254 23.02 4.11 -5.74
N GLY A 255 22.21 5.11 -5.35
CA GLY A 255 21.41 5.90 -6.28
C GLY A 255 20.14 5.20 -6.76
N ILE A 256 19.72 4.13 -6.09
CA ILE A 256 18.46 3.43 -6.39
C ILE A 256 17.69 3.27 -5.08
N GLY A 257 16.77 4.20 -4.83
CA GLY A 257 15.86 4.20 -3.71
C GLY A 257 14.42 4.02 -4.17
N PHE A 258 13.58 3.49 -3.30
CA PHE A 258 12.15 3.24 -3.54
C PHE A 258 11.30 3.89 -2.47
N ALA A 259 10.17 4.48 -2.89
CA ALA A 259 9.16 5.01 -2.01
C ALA A 259 7.77 4.48 -2.38
N ILE A 260 6.96 4.21 -1.35
CA ILE A 260 5.55 3.84 -1.49
C ILE A 260 4.77 5.09 -1.87
N PRO A 261 3.99 5.10 -2.98
CA PRO A 261 3.30 6.29 -3.45
C PRO A 261 2.27 6.84 -2.47
N ALA A 262 2.15 8.17 -2.40
CA ALA A 262 1.25 8.86 -1.48
C ALA A 262 -0.23 8.47 -1.66
N ASN A 263 -0.67 8.10 -2.86
CA ASN A 263 -2.03 7.62 -3.10
C ASN A 263 -2.30 6.30 -2.36
N MET A 264 -1.33 5.38 -2.25
CA MET A 264 -1.45 4.18 -1.41
C MET A 264 -1.46 4.55 0.08
N VAL A 265 -0.59 5.46 0.51
CA VAL A 265 -0.55 5.94 1.90
C VAL A 265 -1.90 6.54 2.31
N ARG A 266 -2.54 7.30 1.41
CA ARG A 266 -3.87 7.91 1.64
C ARG A 266 -4.95 6.86 1.94
N VAL A 267 -4.94 5.72 1.23
CA VAL A 267 -5.88 4.61 1.47
C VAL A 267 -5.70 4.00 2.85
N VAL A 268 -4.45 3.77 3.24
CA VAL A 268 -4.11 3.19 4.56
C VAL A 268 -4.51 4.15 5.69
N VAL A 269 -4.20 5.44 5.56
CA VAL A 269 -4.56 6.49 6.52
C VAL A 269 -6.08 6.66 6.62
N ALA A 270 -6.80 6.63 5.51
CA ALA A 270 -8.26 6.70 5.50
C ALA A 270 -8.89 5.53 6.27
N SER A 271 -8.36 4.31 6.09
CA SER A 271 -8.80 3.13 6.83
C SER A 271 -8.54 3.26 8.33
N ALA A 272 -7.37 3.77 8.73
CA ALA A 272 -7.04 4.03 10.13
C ALA A 272 -7.96 5.09 10.76
N ARG A 273 -8.27 6.18 10.04
CA ARG A 273 -9.19 7.25 10.50
C ARG A 273 -10.62 6.76 10.71
N SER A 274 -11.07 5.78 9.93
CA SER A 274 -12.41 5.18 10.08
C SER A 274 -12.51 4.15 11.22
N GLY A 275 -11.44 3.96 12.01
CA GLY A 275 -11.41 2.99 13.10
C GLY A 275 -11.25 1.54 12.63
N GLY A 276 -10.88 1.31 11.37
CA GLY A 276 -10.62 -0.02 10.84
C GLY A 276 -9.29 -0.59 11.36
N SER A 277 -9.28 -1.86 11.75
CA SER A 277 -8.06 -2.61 12.08
C SER A 277 -7.40 -3.23 10.84
N VAL A 278 -8.09 -3.24 9.71
CA VAL A 278 -7.66 -3.80 8.42
C VAL A 278 -7.93 -2.78 7.31
N VAL A 279 -7.02 -2.69 6.35
CA VAL A 279 -7.19 -1.81 5.19
C VAL A 279 -8.21 -2.42 4.22
N LYS A 280 -9.35 -1.74 4.07
CA LYS A 280 -10.35 -2.14 3.08
C LYS A 280 -9.99 -1.61 1.70
N ARG A 281 -9.92 -2.50 0.73
CA ARG A 281 -9.62 -2.20 -0.68
C ARG A 281 -10.72 -2.73 -1.59
N PRO A 282 -10.93 -2.14 -2.76
CA PRO A 282 -11.81 -2.73 -3.75
C PRO A 282 -11.31 -4.12 -4.16
N TRP A 283 -12.23 -5.02 -4.35
CA TRP A 283 -12.00 -6.39 -4.81
C TRP A 283 -12.54 -6.56 -6.24
N LEU A 284 -11.70 -7.01 -7.14
CA LEU A 284 -12.10 -7.26 -8.53
C LEU A 284 -12.86 -8.59 -8.66
N GLY A 285 -12.41 -9.62 -7.95
CA GLY A 285 -12.90 -10.99 -8.08
C GLY A 285 -12.51 -11.67 -9.38
N ALA A 286 -11.29 -11.38 -9.83
CA ALA A 286 -10.66 -12.01 -10.99
C ALA A 286 -9.21 -12.38 -10.64
N LYS A 287 -8.72 -13.47 -11.22
CA LYS A 287 -7.31 -13.80 -11.21
C LYS A 287 -6.66 -13.17 -12.43
N LEU A 288 -5.66 -12.34 -12.21
CA LEU A 288 -4.87 -11.72 -13.25
C LEU A 288 -3.61 -12.52 -13.51
N GLN A 289 -3.17 -12.47 -14.76
CA GLN A 289 -1.96 -13.12 -15.24
C GLN A 289 -1.10 -12.10 -15.99
N ALA A 290 0.21 -12.18 -15.81
CA ALA A 290 1.17 -11.41 -16.58
C ALA A 290 1.13 -11.82 -18.05
N VAL A 291 1.29 -10.86 -18.95
CA VAL A 291 1.40 -11.09 -20.38
C VAL A 291 2.87 -11.42 -20.68
N THR A 292 3.12 -12.69 -21.03
CA THR A 292 4.47 -13.11 -21.48
C THR A 292 4.69 -12.72 -22.95
N PRO A 293 5.92 -12.76 -23.49
CA PRO A 293 6.17 -12.53 -24.92
C PRO A 293 5.32 -13.43 -25.84
N GLU A 294 5.14 -14.70 -25.49
CA GLU A 294 4.37 -15.68 -26.25
C GLU A 294 2.87 -15.35 -26.23
N ILE A 295 2.35 -14.89 -25.06
CA ILE A 295 0.97 -14.42 -24.94
C ILE A 295 0.79 -13.13 -25.76
N ALA A 296 1.74 -12.20 -25.70
CA ALA A 296 1.69 -10.96 -26.46
C ALA A 296 1.61 -11.24 -27.98
N GLU A 297 2.44 -12.15 -28.47
CA GLU A 297 2.41 -12.57 -29.87
C GLU A 297 1.07 -13.17 -30.26
N SER A 298 0.51 -14.08 -29.43
CA SER A 298 -0.79 -14.70 -29.67
C SER A 298 -1.95 -13.70 -29.69
N LEU A 299 -1.82 -12.59 -28.94
CA LEU A 299 -2.80 -11.50 -28.88
C LEU A 299 -2.54 -10.40 -29.94
N GLY A 300 -1.50 -10.52 -30.74
CA GLY A 300 -1.10 -9.53 -31.76
C GLY A 300 -0.57 -8.21 -31.16
N LEU A 301 -0.04 -8.25 -29.93
CA LEU A 301 0.53 -7.08 -29.27
C LEU A 301 1.99 -6.86 -29.74
N LYS A 302 2.38 -5.60 -29.87
CA LYS A 302 3.77 -5.23 -30.24
C LYS A 302 4.78 -5.52 -29.13
N ARG A 303 4.34 -5.57 -27.88
CA ARG A 303 5.12 -5.86 -26.68
C ARG A 303 4.24 -6.44 -25.58
N PRO A 304 4.80 -7.20 -24.63
CA PRO A 304 4.07 -7.59 -23.43
C PRO A 304 3.57 -6.35 -22.67
N SER A 305 2.26 -6.22 -22.52
CA SER A 305 1.63 -5.13 -21.74
C SER A 305 0.21 -5.50 -21.36
N GLY A 306 -0.30 -4.86 -20.27
CA GLY A 306 -1.64 -5.11 -19.76
C GLY A 306 -1.72 -6.24 -18.74
N ALA A 307 -2.92 -6.48 -18.23
CA ALA A 307 -3.23 -7.54 -17.28
C ALA A 307 -4.27 -8.49 -17.88
N LEU A 308 -3.90 -9.75 -18.08
CA LEU A 308 -4.78 -10.75 -18.70
C LEU A 308 -5.66 -11.41 -17.64
N ILE A 309 -6.97 -11.50 -17.87
CA ILE A 309 -7.89 -12.20 -16.99
C ILE A 309 -7.77 -13.71 -17.23
N ALA A 310 -7.22 -14.42 -16.25
CA ALA A 310 -7.06 -15.88 -16.28
C ALA A 310 -8.34 -16.62 -15.83
N SER A 311 -9.01 -16.08 -14.79
CA SER A 311 -10.28 -16.64 -14.27
C SER A 311 -11.09 -15.56 -13.57
N LEU A 312 -12.40 -15.82 -13.38
CA LEU A 312 -13.34 -14.94 -12.71
C LEU A 312 -14.07 -15.67 -11.60
N THR A 313 -14.23 -15.03 -10.45
CA THR A 313 -15.10 -15.51 -9.39
C THR A 313 -16.56 -15.24 -9.80
N PRO A 314 -17.45 -16.23 -9.76
CA PRO A 314 -18.88 -16.03 -10.04
C PRO A 314 -19.48 -14.91 -9.18
N ALA A 315 -20.36 -14.12 -9.76
CA ALA A 315 -21.05 -13.01 -9.11
C ALA A 315 -20.11 -11.91 -8.52
N SER A 316 -18.82 -11.91 -8.88
CA SER A 316 -17.87 -10.84 -8.52
C SER A 316 -18.18 -9.53 -9.23
N PRO A 317 -17.66 -8.38 -8.77
CA PRO A 317 -17.76 -7.10 -9.49
C PRO A 317 -17.30 -7.21 -10.95
N ALA A 318 -16.20 -7.95 -11.19
CA ALA A 318 -15.71 -8.21 -12.56
C ALA A 318 -16.73 -8.96 -13.41
N ALA A 319 -17.30 -10.05 -12.88
CA ALA A 319 -18.29 -10.85 -13.60
C ALA A 319 -19.58 -10.05 -13.89
N ARG A 320 -20.06 -9.28 -12.89
CA ARG A 320 -21.25 -8.42 -13.06
C ARG A 320 -21.02 -7.29 -14.07
N ALA A 321 -19.81 -6.75 -14.16
CA ALA A 321 -19.43 -5.76 -15.16
C ALA A 321 -19.32 -6.32 -16.57
N GLY A 322 -19.41 -7.66 -16.75
CA GLY A 322 -19.30 -8.31 -18.04
C GLY A 322 -17.88 -8.57 -18.52
N LEU A 323 -16.89 -8.54 -17.61
CA LEU A 323 -15.54 -9.03 -17.89
C LEU A 323 -15.58 -10.54 -18.18
N LYS A 324 -14.66 -11.01 -18.99
CA LYS A 324 -14.56 -12.41 -19.41
C LYS A 324 -13.11 -12.92 -19.29
N THR A 325 -12.95 -14.21 -19.17
CA THR A 325 -11.64 -14.85 -19.31
C THR A 325 -11.05 -14.51 -20.67
N SER A 326 -9.74 -14.30 -20.71
CA SER A 326 -8.97 -13.83 -21.87
C SER A 326 -9.21 -12.36 -22.26
N ASP A 327 -9.95 -11.57 -21.50
CA ASP A 327 -9.90 -10.10 -21.64
C ASP A 327 -8.54 -9.59 -21.17
N LEU A 328 -7.96 -8.68 -21.93
CA LEU A 328 -6.72 -7.99 -21.55
C LEU A 328 -7.07 -6.58 -21.06
N ILE A 329 -6.87 -6.29 -19.79
CA ILE A 329 -7.06 -4.95 -19.22
C ILE A 329 -5.88 -4.09 -19.66
N ILE A 330 -6.17 -2.99 -20.37
CA ILE A 330 -5.15 -2.08 -20.93
C ILE A 330 -5.15 -0.70 -20.26
N ALA A 331 -6.26 -0.29 -19.63
CA ALA A 331 -6.31 0.95 -18.86
C ALA A 331 -7.40 0.90 -17.78
N ILE A 332 -7.22 1.73 -16.74
CA ILE A 332 -8.21 2.02 -15.69
C ILE A 332 -8.35 3.54 -15.54
N ASP A 333 -9.56 4.07 -15.67
CA ASP A 333 -9.88 5.51 -15.63
C ASP A 333 -8.97 6.35 -16.54
N GLY A 334 -8.64 5.81 -17.72
CA GLY A 334 -7.75 6.45 -18.70
C GLY A 334 -6.25 6.29 -18.43
N GLN A 335 -5.86 5.76 -17.29
CA GLN A 335 -4.46 5.48 -16.98
C GLN A 335 -4.04 4.11 -17.50
N VAL A 336 -2.94 4.06 -18.26
CA VAL A 336 -2.43 2.84 -18.89
C VAL A 336 -2.03 1.81 -17.83
N VAL A 337 -2.39 0.56 -18.07
CA VAL A 337 -1.97 -0.61 -17.29
C VAL A 337 -0.85 -1.33 -18.03
N GLU A 338 0.36 -1.25 -17.50
CA GLU A 338 1.53 -1.89 -18.12
C GLU A 338 1.61 -3.39 -17.77
N ASP A 339 1.20 -3.79 -16.58
CA ASP A 339 1.19 -5.17 -16.10
C ASP A 339 0.12 -5.39 -14.99
N ALA A 340 0.01 -6.61 -14.51
CA ALA A 340 -0.95 -6.97 -13.46
C ALA A 340 -0.70 -6.22 -12.14
N ASN A 341 0.56 -5.99 -11.75
CA ASN A 341 0.90 -5.27 -10.52
C ASN A 341 0.50 -3.79 -10.61
N ALA A 342 0.69 -3.17 -11.79
CA ALA A 342 0.23 -1.81 -12.05
C ALA A 342 -1.29 -1.71 -11.95
N PHE A 343 -2.02 -2.71 -12.46
CA PHE A 343 -3.48 -2.78 -12.30
C PHE A 343 -3.86 -2.92 -10.82
N ASP A 344 -3.25 -3.87 -10.09
CA ASP A 344 -3.56 -4.13 -8.69
C ASP A 344 -3.37 -2.88 -7.82
N TYR A 345 -2.27 -2.14 -8.03
CA TYR A 345 -2.05 -0.87 -7.35
C TYR A 345 -3.14 0.16 -7.68
N ARG A 346 -3.37 0.43 -8.98
CA ARG A 346 -4.33 1.43 -9.42
C ARG A 346 -5.76 1.11 -8.95
N PHE A 347 -6.11 -0.17 -8.94
CA PHE A 347 -7.40 -0.63 -8.46
C PHE A 347 -7.51 -0.51 -6.94
N ALA A 348 -6.47 -0.93 -6.20
CA ALA A 348 -6.41 -0.88 -4.74
C ALA A 348 -6.43 0.55 -4.17
N THR A 349 -6.03 1.56 -4.96
CA THR A 349 -6.06 2.97 -4.54
C THR A 349 -7.41 3.66 -4.80
N LYS A 350 -8.37 2.98 -5.42
CA LYS A 350 -9.72 3.53 -5.64
C LYS A 350 -10.57 3.48 -4.36
N VAL A 351 -11.51 4.40 -4.27
CA VAL A 351 -12.42 4.50 -3.12
C VAL A 351 -13.58 3.52 -3.27
N ILE A 352 -13.83 2.70 -2.24
CA ILE A 352 -14.97 1.79 -2.18
C ILE A 352 -16.28 2.58 -2.24
N GLY A 353 -17.30 2.04 -2.91
CA GLY A 353 -18.62 2.64 -3.09
C GLY A 353 -18.77 3.39 -4.42
N GLY A 354 -17.68 3.54 -5.20
CA GLY A 354 -17.69 4.11 -6.54
C GLY A 354 -17.66 3.05 -7.64
N SER A 355 -17.22 3.48 -8.82
CA SER A 355 -16.94 2.58 -9.96
C SER A 355 -15.64 3.00 -10.66
N ALA A 356 -14.96 2.04 -11.27
CA ALA A 356 -13.81 2.28 -12.13
C ALA A 356 -14.14 1.90 -13.57
N LYS A 357 -13.72 2.74 -14.50
CA LYS A 357 -13.86 2.49 -15.93
C LYS A 357 -12.65 1.72 -16.44
N LEU A 358 -12.84 0.47 -16.86
CA LEU A 358 -11.79 -0.35 -17.46
C LEU A 358 -11.87 -0.31 -18.97
N ALA A 359 -10.74 -0.08 -19.64
CA ALA A 359 -10.57 -0.37 -21.05
C ALA A 359 -9.96 -1.77 -21.18
N VAL A 360 -10.63 -2.65 -21.91
CA VAL A 360 -10.16 -4.02 -22.14
C VAL A 360 -10.09 -4.34 -23.63
N MET A 361 -9.06 -5.07 -24.02
CA MET A 361 -8.97 -5.64 -25.37
C MET A 361 -9.61 -7.03 -25.36
N ARG A 362 -10.65 -7.22 -26.14
CA ARG A 362 -11.41 -8.47 -26.30
C ARG A 362 -11.49 -8.86 -27.77
N ALA A 363 -10.89 -9.99 -28.14
CA ALA A 363 -10.86 -10.45 -29.54
C ALA A 363 -10.44 -9.35 -30.53
N GLY A 364 -9.38 -8.60 -30.21
CA GLY A 364 -8.82 -7.54 -31.04
C GLY A 364 -9.63 -6.23 -31.05
N ARG A 365 -10.67 -6.09 -30.24
CA ARG A 365 -11.48 -4.86 -30.12
C ARG A 365 -11.41 -4.29 -28.70
N GLU A 366 -11.30 -2.99 -28.61
CA GLU A 366 -11.39 -2.31 -27.32
C GLU A 366 -12.85 -2.21 -26.86
N VAL A 367 -13.08 -2.59 -25.60
CA VAL A 367 -14.37 -2.54 -24.92
C VAL A 367 -14.20 -1.76 -23.62
N SER A 368 -15.12 -0.85 -23.34
CA SER A 368 -15.14 -0.10 -22.07
C SER A 368 -16.19 -0.68 -21.14
N LEU A 369 -15.79 -1.00 -19.90
CA LEU A 369 -16.64 -1.60 -18.86
C LEU A 369 -16.52 -0.82 -17.56
N ASN A 370 -17.62 -0.66 -16.83
CA ASN A 370 -17.64 -0.04 -15.52
C ASN A 370 -17.73 -1.13 -14.45
N VAL A 371 -16.72 -1.19 -13.56
CA VAL A 371 -16.65 -2.15 -12.46
C VAL A 371 -16.97 -1.44 -11.17
N ALA A 372 -17.91 -1.99 -10.39
CA ALA A 372 -18.23 -1.47 -9.05
C ALA A 372 -17.05 -1.70 -8.09
N LEU A 373 -16.72 -0.70 -7.29
CA LEU A 373 -15.66 -0.75 -6.29
C LEU A 373 -16.25 -1.20 -4.95
N GLU A 374 -16.25 -2.49 -4.73
CA GLU A 374 -16.80 -3.15 -3.54
C GLU A 374 -15.69 -3.89 -2.80
N ALA A 375 -15.80 -4.01 -1.47
CA ALA A 375 -14.92 -4.88 -0.70
C ALA A 375 -15.22 -6.35 -1.04
N ALA A 376 -14.22 -7.22 -0.87
CA ALA A 376 -14.43 -8.65 -0.98
C ALA A 376 -15.51 -9.10 0.02
N PRO A 377 -16.46 -9.95 -0.39
CA PRO A 377 -17.52 -10.39 0.50
C PRO A 377 -16.95 -11.26 1.62
N GLU A 378 -17.31 -10.88 2.84
CA GLU A 378 -17.09 -11.68 4.03
C GLU A 378 -18.17 -12.76 4.07
N MET A 379 -17.75 -13.99 4.18
CA MET A 379 -18.65 -15.11 4.53
C MET A 379 -18.45 -15.45 6.00
N PRO A 380 -19.47 -15.99 6.70
CA PRO A 380 -19.28 -16.39 8.08
C PRO A 380 -18.05 -17.30 8.20
N HIS A 381 -17.03 -16.83 8.89
CA HIS A 381 -15.84 -17.59 9.17
C HIS A 381 -16.21 -18.64 10.23
N GLU A 382 -16.29 -19.88 9.84
CA GLU A 382 -16.33 -20.97 10.81
C GLU A 382 -14.88 -21.25 11.21
N GLU A 383 -14.37 -20.48 12.17
CA GLU A 383 -13.03 -20.72 12.72
C GLU A 383 -13.07 -21.87 13.70
N LEU A 384 -12.15 -22.80 13.56
CA LEU A 384 -12.04 -23.98 14.39
C LEU A 384 -10.57 -24.23 14.76
N VAL A 385 -10.31 -24.56 16.02
CA VAL A 385 -8.99 -25.08 16.46
C VAL A 385 -9.03 -26.60 16.43
N ILE A 386 -8.15 -27.20 15.66
CA ILE A 386 -8.03 -28.68 15.62
C ILE A 386 -7.37 -29.16 16.92
N ALA A 387 -8.17 -29.78 17.79
CA ALA A 387 -7.71 -30.32 19.06
C ALA A 387 -7.35 -31.81 18.99
N SER A 388 -7.87 -32.54 17.98
CA SER A 388 -7.64 -33.96 17.80
C SER A 388 -6.16 -34.31 17.55
N SER A 389 -5.75 -35.50 18.02
CA SER A 389 -4.38 -36.01 17.78
C SER A 389 -4.23 -36.34 16.29
N SER A 390 -3.64 -35.37 15.57
CA SER A 390 -3.44 -35.40 14.12
C SER A 390 -2.30 -34.49 13.72
N PRO A 391 -1.82 -34.55 12.47
CA PRO A 391 -0.84 -33.57 11.95
C PRO A 391 -1.31 -32.13 12.06
N PHE A 392 -2.61 -31.87 12.15
CA PHE A 392 -3.19 -30.51 12.25
C PHE A 392 -3.40 -30.04 13.69
N GLN A 393 -3.05 -30.84 14.71
CA GLN A 393 -3.28 -30.46 16.11
C GLN A 393 -2.61 -29.14 16.45
N GLY A 394 -3.41 -28.18 16.99
CA GLY A 394 -2.99 -26.84 17.31
C GLY A 394 -3.07 -25.85 16.14
N ALA A 395 -3.50 -26.28 14.96
CA ALA A 395 -3.83 -25.39 13.87
C ALA A 395 -5.22 -24.76 14.08
N LYS A 396 -5.33 -23.44 13.94
CA LYS A 396 -6.58 -22.70 13.82
C LYS A 396 -6.89 -22.59 12.34
N VAL A 397 -8.05 -23.06 11.94
CA VAL A 397 -8.46 -23.17 10.54
C VAL A 397 -9.76 -22.42 10.29
N SER A 398 -9.96 -21.99 9.05
CA SER A 398 -11.16 -21.26 8.62
C SER A 398 -11.60 -21.71 7.22
N ASN A 399 -12.89 -21.62 6.95
CA ASN A 399 -13.39 -21.73 5.57
C ASN A 399 -12.83 -20.58 4.74
N LEU A 400 -12.35 -20.87 3.53
CA LEU A 400 -11.83 -19.86 2.63
C LEU A 400 -12.99 -19.01 2.09
N SER A 401 -13.08 -17.75 2.53
CA SER A 401 -13.96 -16.72 1.95
C SER A 401 -13.21 -15.91 0.89
N PRO A 402 -13.92 -15.20 -0.02
CA PRO A 402 -13.26 -14.28 -0.96
C PRO A 402 -12.40 -13.23 -0.25
N ALA A 403 -12.84 -12.69 0.89
CA ALA A 403 -12.07 -11.74 1.68
C ALA A 403 -10.79 -12.36 2.24
N LEU A 404 -10.88 -13.57 2.80
CA LEU A 404 -9.73 -14.30 3.35
C LEU A 404 -8.78 -14.77 2.22
N ALA A 405 -9.31 -15.12 1.05
CA ALA A 405 -8.50 -15.46 -0.13
C ALA A 405 -7.72 -14.24 -0.62
N ASP A 406 -8.34 -13.07 -0.64
CA ASP A 406 -7.66 -11.82 -1.00
C ASP A 406 -6.56 -11.46 0.01
N ASP A 407 -6.85 -11.56 1.32
CA ASP A 407 -5.89 -11.30 2.40
C ASP A 407 -4.66 -12.22 2.34
N LEU A 408 -4.88 -13.49 2.03
CA LEU A 408 -3.83 -14.54 1.98
C LEU A 408 -3.25 -14.75 0.58
N ARG A 409 -3.68 -13.99 -0.43
CA ARG A 409 -3.28 -14.11 -1.84
C ARG A 409 -3.50 -15.50 -2.42
N LEU A 410 -4.55 -16.13 -2.00
CA LEU A 410 -4.97 -17.41 -2.55
C LEU A 410 -5.83 -17.17 -3.80
N ASP A 411 -5.87 -18.18 -4.65
CA ASP A 411 -6.73 -18.16 -5.83
C ASP A 411 -8.21 -18.04 -5.37
N PRO A 412 -8.92 -16.95 -5.73
CA PRO A 412 -10.28 -16.72 -5.26
C PRO A 412 -11.30 -17.74 -5.81
N THR A 413 -10.89 -18.57 -6.76
CA THR A 413 -11.75 -19.60 -7.37
C THR A 413 -11.62 -20.96 -6.68
N VAL A 414 -10.63 -21.14 -5.80
CA VAL A 414 -10.39 -22.41 -5.08
C VAL A 414 -11.23 -22.45 -3.80
N GLN A 415 -11.86 -23.60 -3.55
CA GLN A 415 -12.55 -23.90 -2.29
C GLN A 415 -11.68 -24.78 -1.42
N GLY A 416 -11.70 -24.54 -0.12
CA GLY A 416 -10.95 -25.35 0.85
C GLY A 416 -10.91 -24.70 2.23
N VAL A 417 -10.09 -25.29 3.09
CA VAL A 417 -9.89 -24.83 4.47
C VAL A 417 -8.49 -24.29 4.61
N VAL A 418 -8.37 -23.03 5.06
CA VAL A 418 -7.07 -22.39 5.22
C VAL A 418 -6.64 -22.36 6.68
N ILE A 419 -5.35 -22.56 6.92
CA ILE A 419 -4.72 -22.40 8.24
C ILE A 419 -4.52 -20.93 8.49
N VAL A 420 -5.22 -20.35 9.48
CA VAL A 420 -5.17 -18.92 9.82
C VAL A 420 -4.21 -18.63 10.96
N ASP A 421 -3.94 -19.60 11.82
CA ASP A 421 -2.96 -19.48 12.91
C ASP A 421 -2.49 -20.87 13.37
N ILE A 422 -1.35 -20.95 14.07
CA ILE A 422 -0.80 -22.20 14.57
C ILE A 422 -0.23 -21.96 15.98
N ALA A 423 -0.70 -22.75 16.94
CA ALA A 423 -0.23 -22.68 18.30
C ALA A 423 1.26 -23.07 18.40
N ASN A 424 2.03 -22.29 19.18
CA ASN A 424 3.44 -22.54 19.39
C ASN A 424 3.69 -23.90 20.07
N GLY A 425 4.67 -24.66 19.57
CA GLY A 425 5.02 -26.00 20.08
C GLY A 425 4.01 -27.10 19.69
N SER A 426 3.01 -26.79 18.87
CA SER A 426 2.02 -27.77 18.42
C SER A 426 2.59 -28.76 17.39
N PRO A 427 1.96 -29.93 17.22
CA PRO A 427 2.27 -30.86 16.14
C PRO A 427 2.20 -30.19 14.75
N ALA A 428 1.21 -29.36 14.50
CA ALA A 428 1.09 -28.63 13.24
C ALA A 428 2.32 -27.73 12.97
N GLN A 429 2.82 -27.04 13.99
CA GLN A 429 4.03 -26.23 13.85
C GLN A 429 5.27 -27.10 13.62
N THR A 430 5.42 -28.19 14.37
CA THR A 430 6.57 -29.11 14.28
C THR A 430 6.65 -29.77 12.90
N LEU A 431 5.50 -30.09 12.28
CA LEU A 431 5.42 -30.66 10.94
C LEU A 431 5.56 -29.62 9.82
N GLY A 432 5.72 -28.35 10.19
CA GLY A 432 6.06 -27.30 9.24
C GLY A 432 4.87 -26.72 8.46
N PHE A 433 3.65 -26.87 8.97
CA PHE A 433 2.52 -26.11 8.46
C PHE A 433 2.71 -24.63 8.72
N LYS A 434 2.10 -23.80 7.86
CA LYS A 434 2.21 -22.34 7.93
C LYS A 434 0.84 -21.69 7.80
N ARG A 435 0.72 -20.49 8.33
CA ARG A 435 -0.42 -19.61 8.03
C ARG A 435 -0.50 -19.39 6.51
N GLY A 436 -1.69 -19.51 5.95
CA GLY A 436 -1.93 -19.42 4.51
C GLY A 436 -1.88 -20.75 3.77
N ASP A 437 -1.54 -21.86 4.43
CA ASP A 437 -1.68 -23.19 3.81
C ASP A 437 -3.16 -23.49 3.58
N LEU A 438 -3.53 -23.76 2.34
CA LEU A 438 -4.89 -24.15 1.95
C LEU A 438 -4.95 -25.68 1.85
N VAL A 439 -5.70 -26.32 2.72
CA VAL A 439 -5.88 -27.76 2.74
C VAL A 439 -6.96 -28.15 1.73
N LEU A 440 -6.58 -28.93 0.73
CA LEU A 440 -7.49 -29.41 -0.33
C LEU A 440 -8.01 -30.82 -0.08
N SER A 441 -7.14 -31.72 0.41
CA SER A 441 -7.52 -33.08 0.71
C SER A 441 -6.67 -33.70 1.81
N VAL A 442 -7.25 -34.63 2.55
CA VAL A 442 -6.59 -35.46 3.60
C VAL A 442 -7.01 -36.86 3.42
N ASN A 443 -6.05 -37.79 3.29
CA ASN A 443 -6.31 -39.25 3.06
C ASN A 443 -7.33 -39.50 1.94
N ASN A 444 -7.15 -38.80 0.80
CA ASN A 444 -8.03 -38.81 -0.38
C ASN A 444 -9.44 -38.20 -0.15
N ALA A 445 -9.78 -37.79 1.06
CA ALA A 445 -11.04 -37.09 1.32
C ALA A 445 -10.85 -35.58 0.95
N LYS A 446 -11.74 -35.07 0.09
CA LYS A 446 -11.78 -33.63 -0.25
C LYS A 446 -12.20 -32.86 1.00
N ILE A 447 -11.47 -31.76 1.26
CA ILE A 447 -11.73 -30.85 2.37
C ILE A 447 -12.33 -29.55 1.77
N ALA A 448 -13.63 -29.37 1.94
CA ALA A 448 -14.32 -28.15 1.47
C ALA A 448 -14.67 -27.21 2.62
N LYS A 449 -14.87 -27.72 3.83
CA LYS A 449 -15.24 -26.95 5.02
C LYS A 449 -14.43 -27.38 6.23
N THR A 450 -14.34 -26.50 7.23
CA THR A 450 -13.63 -26.77 8.50
C THR A 450 -14.10 -28.04 9.18
N ARG A 451 -15.40 -28.35 9.15
CA ARG A 451 -15.98 -29.60 9.69
C ARG A 451 -15.49 -30.84 8.96
N ASP A 452 -15.19 -30.76 7.66
CA ASP A 452 -14.61 -31.91 6.95
C ASP A 452 -13.22 -32.19 7.49
N LEU A 453 -12.42 -31.15 7.69
CA LEU A 453 -11.08 -31.30 8.24
C LEU A 453 -11.12 -31.80 9.69
N GLU A 454 -12.00 -31.26 10.54
CA GLU A 454 -12.19 -31.70 11.91
C GLU A 454 -12.55 -33.21 11.97
N ARG A 455 -13.52 -33.61 11.17
CA ARG A 455 -13.97 -35.02 11.09
C ARG A 455 -12.86 -35.97 10.65
N VAL A 456 -12.07 -35.58 9.62
CA VAL A 456 -10.98 -36.42 9.13
C VAL A 456 -9.81 -36.42 10.11
N ALA A 457 -9.48 -35.27 10.70
CA ALA A 457 -8.43 -35.13 11.72
C ALA A 457 -8.76 -35.91 13.02
N GLY A 458 -10.03 -36.11 13.33
CA GLY A 458 -10.48 -36.93 14.45
C GLY A 458 -10.37 -38.43 14.22
N GLN A 459 -10.07 -38.90 13.01
CA GLN A 459 -9.90 -40.31 12.69
C GLN A 459 -8.47 -40.74 13.06
N GLN A 460 -8.36 -41.88 13.75
CA GLN A 460 -7.05 -42.50 14.00
C GLN A 460 -6.46 -43.01 12.69
N SER A 461 -5.32 -42.52 12.28
CA SER A 461 -4.62 -42.96 11.08
C SER A 461 -3.10 -43.11 11.35
N ARG A 462 -2.54 -44.24 10.91
CA ARG A 462 -1.09 -44.49 10.98
C ARG A 462 -0.33 -43.83 9.85
N ARG A 463 -1.02 -43.34 8.82
CA ARG A 463 -0.44 -42.66 7.67
C ARG A 463 -1.37 -41.53 7.24
N TRP A 464 -0.84 -40.38 7.04
CA TRP A 464 -1.55 -39.19 6.59
C TRP A 464 -0.99 -38.73 5.25
N SER A 465 -1.83 -38.74 4.22
CA SER A 465 -1.54 -38.12 2.92
C SER A 465 -2.30 -36.80 2.82
N ILE A 466 -1.60 -35.71 2.77
CA ILE A 466 -2.18 -34.36 2.86
C ILE A 466 -1.79 -33.57 1.61
N THR A 467 -2.77 -33.02 0.92
CA THR A 467 -2.55 -32.10 -0.22
C THR A 467 -2.92 -30.69 0.21
N ILE A 468 -1.95 -29.80 0.10
CA ILE A 468 -2.12 -28.37 0.39
C ILE A 468 -1.69 -27.52 -0.80
N VAL A 469 -2.17 -26.26 -0.82
CA VAL A 469 -1.60 -25.19 -1.66
C VAL A 469 -0.86 -24.21 -0.76
N ARG A 470 0.40 -23.95 -1.08
CA ARG A 470 1.26 -22.98 -0.41
C ARG A 470 1.95 -22.09 -1.46
N GLY A 471 1.80 -20.77 -1.34
CA GLY A 471 2.40 -19.83 -2.31
C GLY A 471 1.96 -20.07 -3.76
N GLY A 472 0.71 -20.53 -3.97
CA GLY A 472 0.16 -20.84 -5.30
C GLY A 472 0.59 -22.20 -5.87
N GLN A 473 1.46 -22.96 -5.17
CA GLN A 473 1.90 -24.28 -5.60
C GLN A 473 1.20 -25.39 -4.80
N GLN A 474 0.65 -26.37 -5.51
CA GLN A 474 0.08 -27.55 -4.88
C GLN A 474 1.21 -28.52 -4.51
N MET A 475 1.19 -29.00 -3.28
CA MET A 475 2.12 -29.99 -2.77
C MET A 475 1.38 -31.09 -1.98
N SER A 476 1.88 -32.30 -2.09
CA SER A 476 1.40 -33.44 -1.32
C SER A 476 2.50 -33.92 -0.38
N VAL A 477 2.16 -34.09 0.88
CA VAL A 477 3.07 -34.54 1.95
C VAL A 477 2.49 -35.76 2.62
N GLU A 478 3.38 -36.68 2.97
CA GLU A 478 3.00 -37.87 3.74
C GLU A 478 3.66 -37.83 5.11
N PHE A 479 2.85 -38.06 6.14
CA PHE A 479 3.30 -38.19 7.52
C PHE A 479 2.96 -39.59 8.04
N ARG A 480 3.81 -40.15 8.90
CA ARG A 480 3.48 -41.33 9.71
C ARG A 480 2.95 -40.84 11.06
N GLY A 481 1.79 -41.32 11.45
CA GLY A 481 1.15 -41.06 12.75
C GLY A 481 1.72 -41.94 13.86
#